data_b198a8be4f6c5153ac8f5c3ec2771af1
#
_entry.id   b198a8be4f6c5153ac8f5c3ec2771af1
#
_cell.length_a   1.000
_cell.length_b   1.000
_cell.length_c   1.000
_cell.angle_alpha   90.00
_cell.angle_beta   90.00
_cell.angle_gamma   90.00
#
_symmetry.space_group_name_H-M   'P 1'
#
loop_
_entity.id
_entity.type
_entity.pdbx_description
1 polymer ?
#
loop_
_entity_poly.entity_id
_entity_poly.type
_entity_poly.pdbx_seq_one_letter_code
_entity_poly.pdbx_strand_id
1 'polypeptide(L)'
;AEHNWHDYESYQRMVRNEKYLYIKNSRPQFPQEGPLDAINSPTYIDLKDAEKNKTISKVQAEIFIKPRPSEELYDLSNDPFQYKNLLEEGDIPQDYELLKKILNQWINDTGDTFPEKLTKDWYLREQEKFNESSLLKTEFHGVRGEMPGSSALATKNNNKGSF
;
A
#
# COMPACT_ATOMS: atom_id res chain seq x y z
N ALA A 1 -2.69 -9.40 -1.92
CA ALA A 1 -3.77 -8.59 -2.46
C ALA A 1 -4.12 -7.49 -1.47
N GLU A 2 -4.34 -6.32 -1.97
CA GLU A 2 -4.76 -5.17 -1.21
C GLU A 2 -6.20 -4.82 -1.54
N HIS A 3 -6.90 -4.30 -0.59
CA HIS A 3 -8.22 -3.73 -0.80
C HIS A 3 -8.25 -2.32 -0.20
N ASN A 4 -9.04 -1.48 -0.79
CA ASN A 4 -9.32 -0.17 -0.25
C ASN A 4 -10.44 -0.28 0.77
N TRP A 5 -10.20 0.28 1.92
CA TRP A 5 -11.19 0.37 2.99
C TRP A 5 -11.34 1.83 3.39
N HIS A 6 -12.55 2.31 3.43
CA HIS A 6 -12.84 3.72 3.61
C HIS A 6 -12.09 4.59 2.57
N ASP A 7 -11.34 5.56 3.01
CA ASP A 7 -10.61 6.51 2.19
C ASP A 7 -9.15 6.12 1.91
N TYR A 8 -8.71 4.95 2.40
CA TYR A 8 -7.34 4.51 2.22
C TYR A 8 -7.11 3.83 0.86
N GLU A 9 -6.16 4.34 0.10
CA GLU A 9 -5.86 3.91 -1.27
C GLU A 9 -4.36 3.74 -1.52
N SER A 10 -3.69 2.89 -0.76
CA SER A 10 -2.24 2.69 -0.96
C SER A 10 -1.91 1.96 -2.26
N TYR A 11 -2.78 1.11 -2.75
CA TYR A 11 -2.59 0.35 -3.99
C TYR A 11 -1.25 -0.36 -4.06
N GLN A 12 -0.93 -1.11 -3.03
CA GLN A 12 0.25 -1.97 -3.01
C GLN A 12 -0.04 -3.30 -3.69
N ARG A 13 0.94 -3.82 -4.39
CA ARG A 13 0.91 -5.17 -4.98
C ARG A 13 2.18 -5.90 -4.58
N MET A 14 2.06 -7.18 -4.29
CA MET A 14 3.19 -7.96 -3.88
C MET A 14 3.24 -9.33 -4.56
N VAL A 15 4.43 -9.87 -4.67
CA VAL A 15 4.70 -11.26 -5.00
C VAL A 15 5.79 -11.79 -4.08
N ARG A 16 5.66 -13.04 -3.67
CA ARG A 16 6.68 -13.70 -2.85
C ARG A 16 6.98 -15.10 -3.36
N ASN A 17 8.20 -15.52 -3.13
CA ASN A 17 8.58 -16.94 -3.14
C ASN A 17 8.95 -17.40 -1.72
N GLU A 18 9.63 -18.50 -1.57
CA GLU A 18 10.03 -19.03 -0.26
C GLU A 18 11.00 -18.09 0.48
N LYS A 19 11.83 -17.36 -0.25
CA LYS A 19 12.92 -16.55 0.30
C LYS A 19 12.65 -15.06 0.25
N TYR A 20 12.09 -14.55 -0.84
CA TYR A 20 11.97 -13.11 -1.09
C TYR A 20 10.52 -12.63 -1.16
N LEU A 21 10.30 -11.42 -0.69
CA LEU A 21 9.07 -10.66 -0.86
C LEU A 21 9.40 -9.39 -1.66
N TYR A 22 8.76 -9.24 -2.81
CA TYR A 22 8.79 -8.01 -3.61
C TYR A 22 7.47 -7.27 -3.49
N ILE A 23 7.54 -5.97 -3.23
CA ILE A 23 6.38 -5.07 -3.11
C ILE A 23 6.53 -3.92 -4.11
N LYS A 24 5.43 -3.61 -4.82
CA LYS A 24 5.30 -2.44 -5.68
C LYS A 24 4.30 -1.48 -5.06
N ASN A 25 4.73 -0.25 -4.80
CA ASN A 25 3.93 0.83 -4.27
C ASN A 25 3.46 1.74 -5.40
N SER A 26 2.17 1.69 -5.73
CA SER A 26 1.62 2.50 -6.83
C SER A 26 1.43 3.97 -6.46
N ARG A 27 1.43 4.29 -5.17
CA ARG A 27 1.28 5.66 -4.65
C ARG A 27 2.37 6.00 -3.62
N PRO A 28 3.65 6.04 -4.03
CA PRO A 28 4.76 6.27 -3.10
C PRO A 28 4.76 7.68 -2.49
N GLN A 29 4.03 8.64 -3.07
CA GLN A 29 3.90 9.99 -2.53
C GLN A 29 3.13 10.04 -1.21
N PHE A 30 2.43 8.98 -0.82
CA PHE A 30 1.69 8.90 0.45
C PHE A 30 2.37 7.98 1.45
N PRO A 31 2.31 8.31 2.74
CA PRO A 31 2.76 7.40 3.80
C PRO A 31 1.79 6.23 3.96
N GLN A 32 2.19 5.23 4.72
CA GLN A 32 1.35 4.05 5.00
C GLN A 32 0.50 4.25 6.26
N GLU A 33 -0.34 5.26 6.26
CA GLU A 33 -1.10 5.63 7.44
C GLU A 33 -2.29 4.71 7.75
N GLY A 34 -2.89 4.12 6.74
CA GLY A 34 -4.13 3.34 6.91
C GLY A 34 -5.41 4.17 6.87
N PRO A 35 -6.57 3.53 7.06
CA PRO A 35 -7.88 4.17 7.00
C PRO A 35 -8.15 5.05 8.23
N LEU A 36 -9.20 5.89 8.15
CA LEU A 36 -9.55 6.87 9.19
C LEU A 36 -9.73 6.28 10.58
N ASP A 37 -10.34 5.12 10.70
CA ASP A 37 -10.53 4.42 11.97
C ASP A 37 -9.19 3.99 12.59
N ALA A 38 -8.22 3.58 11.78
CA ALA A 38 -6.88 3.24 12.24
C ALA A 38 -6.11 4.49 12.71
N ILE A 39 -6.12 5.58 11.93
CA ILE A 39 -5.36 6.81 12.26
C ILE A 39 -5.96 7.60 13.43
N ASN A 40 -7.22 7.35 13.78
CA ASN A 40 -7.87 7.91 14.95
C ASN A 40 -7.74 7.03 16.20
N SER A 41 -7.05 5.88 16.09
CA SER A 41 -6.84 5.01 17.24
C SER A 41 -5.85 5.64 18.25
N PRO A 42 -6.01 5.38 19.56
CA PRO A 42 -5.06 5.86 20.57
C PRO A 42 -3.60 5.47 20.25
N THR A 43 -3.38 4.23 19.81
CA THR A 43 -2.05 3.73 19.47
C THR A 43 -1.42 4.52 18.33
N TYR A 44 -2.19 4.86 17.29
CA TYR A 44 -1.66 5.64 16.18
C TYR A 44 -1.36 7.09 16.61
N ILE A 45 -2.19 7.68 17.45
CA ILE A 45 -1.99 9.02 18.02
C ILE A 45 -0.68 9.03 18.82
N ASP A 46 -0.46 8.04 19.69
CA ASP A 46 0.79 7.90 20.46
C ASP A 46 2.03 7.76 19.55
N LEU A 47 1.92 6.98 18.48
CA LEU A 47 3.01 6.85 17.49
C LEU A 47 3.30 8.19 16.79
N LYS A 48 2.27 8.92 16.42
CA LYS A 48 2.39 10.23 15.76
C LYS A 48 3.01 11.28 16.69
N ASP A 49 2.66 11.26 17.96
CA ASP A 49 3.28 12.12 18.98
C ASP A 49 4.74 11.73 19.21
N ALA A 50 5.05 10.44 19.26
CA ALA A 50 6.43 9.96 19.37
C ALA A 50 7.28 10.36 18.15
N GLU A 51 6.71 10.31 16.94
CA GLU A 51 7.37 10.77 15.71
C GLU A 51 7.67 12.26 15.78
N LYS A 52 6.68 13.08 16.12
CA LYS A 52 6.82 14.52 16.28
C LYS A 52 7.87 14.90 17.33
N ASN A 53 7.92 14.15 18.42
CA ASN A 53 8.88 14.37 19.53
C ASN A 53 10.25 13.71 19.27
N LYS A 54 10.43 13.02 18.13
CA LYS A 54 11.66 12.28 17.77
C LYS A 54 12.06 11.20 18.78
N THR A 55 11.09 10.60 19.44
CA THR A 55 11.27 9.49 20.40
C THR A 55 10.91 8.13 19.81
N ILE A 56 10.38 8.12 18.60
CA ILE A 56 10.00 6.90 17.86
C ILE A 56 11.25 6.14 17.39
N SER A 57 11.19 4.81 17.40
CA SER A 57 12.25 4.00 16.79
C SER A 57 12.21 4.06 15.26
N LYS A 58 13.36 3.78 14.60
CA LYS A 58 13.44 3.75 13.13
C LYS A 58 12.38 2.82 12.51
N VAL A 59 12.18 1.65 13.11
CA VAL A 59 11.20 0.66 12.64
C VAL A 59 9.75 1.17 12.77
N GLN A 60 9.42 1.79 13.88
CA GLN A 60 8.07 2.35 14.07
C GLN A 60 7.81 3.56 13.16
N ALA A 61 8.85 4.32 12.82
CA ALA A 61 8.75 5.51 11.96
C ALA A 61 8.47 5.15 10.49
N GLU A 62 8.61 3.88 10.10
CA GLU A 62 8.46 3.45 8.71
C GLU A 62 7.08 3.80 8.11
N ILE A 63 6.02 3.74 8.92
CA ILE A 63 4.67 4.09 8.46
C ILE A 63 4.51 5.57 8.08
N PHE A 64 5.42 6.44 8.55
CA PHE A 64 5.41 7.89 8.27
C PHE A 64 6.34 8.29 7.12
N ILE A 65 7.09 7.36 6.53
CA ILE A 65 8.01 7.66 5.43
C ILE A 65 7.24 8.24 4.24
N LYS A 66 7.69 9.42 3.80
CA LYS A 66 7.11 10.15 2.66
C LYS A 66 8.21 10.91 1.89
N PRO A 67 8.44 10.64 0.59
CA PRO A 67 7.83 9.56 -0.18
C PRO A 67 8.32 8.18 0.28
N ARG A 68 7.48 7.17 0.09
CA ARG A 68 7.88 5.78 0.27
C ARG A 68 8.74 5.30 -0.90
N PRO A 69 9.54 4.24 -0.73
CA PRO A 69 10.11 3.54 -1.86
C PRO A 69 9.02 3.10 -2.84
N SER A 70 9.23 3.31 -4.14
CA SER A 70 8.29 2.82 -5.17
C SER A 70 8.30 1.30 -5.30
N GLU A 71 9.42 0.69 -4.95
CA GLU A 71 9.63 -0.76 -4.93
C GLU A 71 10.38 -1.15 -3.66
N GLU A 72 10.03 -2.29 -3.10
CA GLU A 72 10.67 -2.84 -1.90
C GLU A 72 10.98 -4.33 -2.13
N LEU A 73 12.10 -4.80 -1.59
CA LEU A 73 12.50 -6.20 -1.65
C LEU A 73 13.08 -6.64 -0.31
N TYR A 74 12.57 -7.73 0.23
CA TYR A 74 12.97 -8.26 1.53
C TYR A 74 13.40 -9.72 1.44
N ASP A 75 14.49 -10.08 2.12
CA ASP A 75 14.92 -11.47 2.29
C ASP A 75 14.26 -12.05 3.55
N LEU A 76 13.16 -12.76 3.38
CA LEU A 76 12.38 -13.31 4.49
C LEU A 76 13.10 -14.39 5.30
N SER A 77 14.19 -14.97 4.76
CA SER A 77 15.00 -15.97 5.47
C SER A 77 15.93 -15.32 6.48
N ASN A 78 16.46 -14.13 6.16
CA ASN A 78 17.40 -13.41 7.03
C ASN A 78 16.75 -12.21 7.73
N ASP A 79 15.64 -11.70 7.17
CA ASP A 79 14.89 -10.55 7.68
C ASP A 79 13.37 -10.86 7.67
N PRO A 80 12.89 -11.75 8.54
CA PRO A 80 11.48 -12.12 8.58
C PRO A 80 10.54 -10.96 8.97
N PHE A 81 11.09 -9.90 9.55
CA PHE A 81 10.33 -8.71 9.96
C PHE A 81 10.38 -7.58 8.94
N GLN A 82 11.08 -7.75 7.81
CA GLN A 82 11.12 -6.79 6.70
C GLN A 82 11.67 -5.40 7.12
N TYR A 83 12.76 -5.40 7.87
CA TYR A 83 13.40 -4.15 8.34
C TYR A 83 14.39 -3.55 7.34
N LYS A 84 14.82 -4.35 6.33
CA LYS A 84 15.87 -3.97 5.40
C LYS A 84 15.41 -4.11 3.97
N ASN A 85 15.11 -3.00 3.33
CA ASN A 85 14.83 -2.99 1.89
C ASN A 85 16.14 -3.19 1.10
N LEU A 86 16.33 -4.35 0.49
CA LEU A 86 17.55 -4.70 -0.27
C LEU A 86 17.78 -3.74 -1.46
N LEU A 87 16.72 -3.14 -2.01
CA LEU A 87 16.86 -2.18 -3.12
C LEU A 87 17.52 -0.87 -2.67
N GLU A 88 17.39 -0.49 -1.42
CA GLU A 88 18.07 0.69 -0.84
C GLU A 88 19.52 0.39 -0.48
N GLU A 89 19.82 -0.86 -0.11
CA GLU A 89 21.18 -1.28 0.24
C GLU A 89 22.03 -1.60 -1.01
N GLY A 90 21.41 -1.77 -2.18
CA GLY A 90 22.09 -2.10 -3.43
C GLY A 90 22.48 -3.59 -3.59
N ASP A 91 22.07 -4.43 -2.67
CA ASP A 91 22.30 -5.89 -2.70
C ASP A 91 21.13 -6.61 -3.40
N ILE A 92 21.09 -6.51 -4.71
CA ILE A 92 19.97 -6.97 -5.53
C ILE A 92 20.17 -8.41 -5.97
N PRO A 93 19.39 -9.40 -5.45
CA PRO A 93 19.48 -10.79 -5.87
C PRO A 93 18.92 -11.00 -7.28
N GLN A 94 19.33 -12.09 -7.93
CA GLN A 94 18.84 -12.46 -9.28
C GLN A 94 17.31 -12.66 -9.31
N ASP A 95 16.72 -13.09 -8.23
CA ASP A 95 15.28 -13.32 -8.12
C ASP A 95 14.44 -12.03 -8.28
N TYR A 96 15.04 -10.86 -8.06
CA TYR A 96 14.33 -9.58 -8.15
C TYR A 96 13.63 -9.38 -9.48
N GLU A 97 14.36 -9.54 -10.59
CA GLU A 97 13.80 -9.34 -11.94
C GLU A 97 12.72 -10.39 -12.26
N LEU A 98 12.86 -11.61 -11.77
CA LEU A 98 11.86 -12.65 -11.93
C LEU A 98 10.56 -12.29 -11.17
N LEU A 99 10.67 -11.91 -9.91
CA LEU A 99 9.50 -11.50 -9.10
C LEU A 99 8.79 -10.31 -9.72
N LYS A 100 9.52 -9.31 -10.15
CA LYS A 100 9.00 -8.14 -10.86
C LYS A 100 8.25 -8.51 -12.13
N LYS A 101 8.82 -9.41 -12.93
CA LYS A 101 8.20 -9.92 -14.15
C LYS A 101 6.90 -10.67 -13.86
N ILE A 102 6.90 -11.55 -12.85
CA ILE A 102 5.72 -12.31 -12.44
C ILE A 102 4.60 -11.37 -12.00
N LEU A 103 4.91 -10.37 -11.16
CA LEU A 103 3.92 -9.41 -10.69
C LEU A 103 3.32 -8.60 -11.86
N ASN A 104 4.17 -8.09 -12.75
CA ASN A 104 3.70 -7.34 -13.91
C ASN A 104 2.85 -8.21 -14.87
N GLN A 105 3.20 -9.45 -15.06
CA GLN A 105 2.38 -10.37 -15.83
C GLN A 105 1.02 -10.60 -15.18
N TRP A 106 0.99 -10.85 -13.88
CA TRP A 106 -0.27 -11.00 -13.14
C TRP A 106 -1.16 -9.75 -13.25
N ILE A 107 -0.59 -8.55 -13.10
CA ILE A 107 -1.31 -7.28 -13.28
C ILE A 107 -1.96 -7.20 -14.67
N ASN A 108 -1.20 -7.55 -15.72
CA ASN A 108 -1.70 -7.53 -17.09
C ASN A 108 -2.80 -8.58 -17.32
N ASP A 109 -2.58 -9.81 -16.86
CA ASP A 109 -3.50 -10.93 -17.08
C ASP A 109 -4.83 -10.76 -16.33
N THR A 110 -4.79 -10.09 -15.19
CA THR A 110 -5.99 -9.82 -14.38
C THR A 110 -6.68 -8.51 -14.74
N GLY A 111 -6.03 -7.63 -15.49
CA GLY A 111 -6.51 -6.27 -15.72
C GLY A 111 -6.50 -5.43 -14.43
N ASP A 112 -5.61 -5.76 -13.48
CA ASP A 112 -5.47 -5.02 -12.23
C ASP A 112 -4.81 -3.66 -12.49
N THR A 113 -5.58 -2.61 -12.32
CA THR A 113 -5.15 -1.22 -12.51
C THR A 113 -5.51 -0.39 -11.28
N PHE A 114 -4.97 0.79 -11.19
CA PHE A 114 -5.38 1.76 -10.18
C PHE A 114 -5.78 3.08 -10.84
N PRO A 115 -6.73 3.84 -10.27
CA PRO A 115 -7.15 5.11 -10.82
C PRO A 115 -6.01 6.14 -10.75
N GLU A 116 -5.87 6.97 -11.79
CA GLU A 116 -4.90 8.07 -11.78
C GLU A 116 -5.22 9.10 -10.70
N LYS A 117 -6.52 9.34 -10.49
CA LYS A 117 -7.00 10.29 -9.49
C LYS A 117 -7.37 9.57 -8.20
N LEU A 118 -7.09 10.23 -7.08
CA LEU A 118 -7.56 9.79 -5.77
C LEU A 118 -9.08 9.82 -5.70
N THR A 119 -9.65 8.98 -4.82
CA THR A 119 -11.05 9.13 -4.43
C THR A 119 -11.26 10.47 -3.75
N LYS A 120 -12.51 10.92 -3.73
CA LYS A 120 -12.88 12.17 -3.07
C LYS A 120 -12.51 12.18 -1.59
N ASP A 121 -12.62 11.04 -0.93
CA ASP A 121 -12.32 10.88 0.49
C ASP A 121 -10.84 11.14 0.77
N TRP A 122 -9.96 10.47 0.01
CA TRP A 122 -8.52 10.66 0.13
C TRP A 122 -8.09 12.08 -0.22
N TYR A 123 -8.69 12.64 -1.25
CA TYR A 123 -8.43 14.02 -1.65
C TYR A 123 -8.79 15.02 -0.55
N LEU A 124 -9.92 14.82 0.16
CA LEU A 124 -10.32 15.66 1.27
C LEU A 124 -9.35 15.55 2.45
N ARG A 125 -8.87 14.34 2.75
CA ARG A 125 -7.86 14.10 3.78
C ARG A 125 -6.56 14.86 3.47
N GLU A 126 -6.01 14.68 2.29
CA GLU A 126 -4.78 15.36 1.87
C GLU A 126 -4.88 16.89 1.89
N GLN A 127 -6.06 17.42 1.71
CA GLN A 127 -6.29 18.85 1.80
C GLN A 127 -6.59 19.36 3.21
N GLU A 128 -6.54 18.47 4.22
CA GLU A 128 -6.89 18.80 5.61
C GLU A 128 -8.28 19.45 5.76
N LYS A 129 -9.17 19.17 4.81
CA LYS A 129 -10.53 19.72 4.79
C LYS A 129 -11.53 18.82 5.50
N PHE A 130 -11.07 18.10 6.52
CA PHE A 130 -11.93 17.27 7.33
C PHE A 130 -12.73 18.11 8.31
N ASN A 131 -14.03 18.01 8.20
CA ASN A 131 -14.97 18.37 9.24
C ASN A 131 -15.95 17.21 9.43
N GLU A 132 -16.72 17.22 10.50
CA GLU A 132 -17.70 16.16 10.79
C GLU A 132 -18.68 15.91 9.64
N SER A 133 -19.07 16.95 8.93
CA SER A 133 -19.92 16.84 7.74
C SER A 133 -19.24 16.14 6.58
N SER A 134 -17.92 16.23 6.49
CA SER A 134 -17.12 15.53 5.47
C SER A 134 -17.00 14.04 5.80
N LEU A 135 -16.80 13.69 7.07
CA LEU A 135 -16.72 12.30 7.53
C LEU A 135 -18.02 11.54 7.19
N LEU A 136 -19.18 12.13 7.51
CA LEU A 136 -20.48 11.52 7.19
C LEU A 136 -20.72 11.34 5.70
N LYS A 137 -20.14 12.19 4.87
CA LYS A 137 -20.23 12.07 3.40
C LYS A 137 -19.27 11.05 2.84
N THR A 138 -18.13 10.84 3.46
CA THR A 138 -17.09 9.91 2.99
C THR A 138 -17.44 8.46 3.21
N GLU A 139 -18.20 8.14 4.25
CA GLU A 139 -18.69 6.77 4.49
C GLU A 139 -19.62 6.24 3.39
N PHE A 140 -20.28 7.11 2.65
CA PHE A 140 -21.24 6.74 1.62
C PHE A 140 -20.69 6.72 0.19
N HIS A 141 -19.39 6.97 0.01
CA HIS A 141 -18.78 6.85 -1.31
C HIS A 141 -18.49 5.40 -1.67
N GLY A 142 -19.55 4.61 -1.79
CA GLY A 142 -19.52 3.25 -2.27
C GLY A 142 -19.08 3.07 -3.74
N VAL A 143 -18.44 4.06 -4.31
CA VAL A 143 -18.00 4.07 -5.72
C VAL A 143 -16.78 3.17 -5.96
N ARG A 144 -16.28 2.53 -4.93
CA ARG A 144 -15.09 1.65 -5.00
C ARG A 144 -15.28 0.42 -5.89
N GLY A 145 -16.52 -0.04 -6.04
CA GLY A 145 -16.85 -1.12 -6.97
C GLY A 145 -16.73 -0.76 -8.45
N GLU A 146 -16.61 0.51 -8.77
CA GLU A 146 -16.48 1.02 -10.14
C GLU A 146 -15.04 1.35 -10.54
N MET A 147 -14.07 1.12 -9.64
CA MET A 147 -12.68 1.39 -9.94
C MET A 147 -12.12 0.43 -10.98
N PRO A 148 -11.24 0.91 -11.88
CA PRO A 148 -10.43 0.01 -12.70
C PRO A 148 -9.69 -1.00 -11.83
N GLY A 149 -9.61 -2.25 -12.25
CA GLY A 149 -9.03 -3.33 -11.45
C GLY A 149 -10.02 -4.13 -10.61
N SER A 150 -11.19 -3.60 -10.26
CA SER A 150 -12.32 -4.38 -9.72
C SER A 150 -13.25 -4.90 -10.82
N SER A 151 -12.76 -4.98 -12.05
CA SER A 151 -13.53 -5.37 -13.23
C SER A 151 -13.89 -6.86 -13.22
N ALA A 152 -14.92 -7.21 -13.99
CA ALA A 152 -15.27 -8.61 -14.25
C ALA A 152 -14.09 -9.41 -14.87
N LEU A 153 -13.20 -8.74 -15.60
CA LEU A 153 -12.00 -9.34 -16.15
C LEU A 153 -11.01 -9.76 -15.05
N ALA A 154 -10.75 -8.89 -14.06
CA ALA A 154 -9.89 -9.20 -12.93
C ALA A 154 -10.43 -10.41 -12.15
N THR A 155 -11.71 -10.42 -11.84
CA THR A 155 -12.37 -11.54 -11.16
C THR A 155 -12.27 -12.84 -11.97
N LYS A 156 -12.53 -12.78 -13.27
CA LYS A 156 -12.45 -13.94 -14.17
C LYS A 156 -11.03 -14.52 -14.24
N ASN A 157 -10.04 -13.68 -14.29
CA ASN A 157 -8.65 -14.12 -14.40
C ASN A 157 -8.12 -14.66 -13.06
N ASN A 158 -8.48 -14.06 -11.94
CA ASN A 158 -8.13 -14.57 -10.61
C ASN A 158 -8.72 -15.96 -10.32
N ASN A 159 -9.86 -16.31 -10.91
CA ASN A 159 -10.46 -17.64 -10.76
C ASN A 159 -9.71 -18.76 -11.50
N LYS A 160 -8.69 -18.43 -12.29
CA LYS A 160 -7.87 -19.44 -12.98
C LYS A 160 -6.84 -20.13 -12.08
N GLY A 161 -6.72 -19.72 -10.83
CA GLY A 161 -5.80 -20.29 -9.86
C GLY A 161 -4.40 -19.67 -9.89
N SER A 162 -3.50 -20.24 -9.09
CA SER A 162 -2.09 -19.82 -9.08
C SER A 162 -1.39 -20.27 -10.36
N PHE A 163 -0.56 -19.41 -10.91
CA PHE A 163 0.26 -19.65 -12.10
C PHE A 163 1.48 -20.51 -11.78
#